data_a5925997a486f4f57f8e96dd5c1a543d
#
_entry.id   a5925997a486f4f57f8e96dd5c1a543d
#
_cell.length_a   1.000
_cell.length_b   1.000
_cell.length_c   1.000
_cell.angle_alpha   90.00
_cell.angle_beta   90.00
_cell.angle_gamma   90.00
#
_symmetry.space_group_name_H-M   'P 1'
#
loop_
_entity.id
_entity.type
_entity.pdbx_description
1 polymer ?
#
loop_
_entity_poly.entity_id
_entity_poly.type
_entity_poly.pdbx_seq_one_letter_code
_entity_poly.pdbx_strand_id
1 'polypeptide(L)'
;MKFLDLFSGIGGFRLGLEQHGHECVGFCEIDKYARQSYKAIHNTEGELEYHDITTVTDDQWRELKGTVDIIAGGFPCQAFSIAGKRQGFEDETRGTLFFEIMRAAKQIQPPILFLENVKGLLNHDKGRTFRIILQAMDELGYDAEWQVLNSKDFGVPQNRERVFIIGHLRGAG
;
A
#
# COMPACT_ATOMS: atom_id res chain seq x y z
N MET A 1 -7.44 -3.82 -14.87
CA MET A 1 -7.84 -3.30 -13.54
C MET A 1 -7.26 -1.92 -13.36
N LYS A 2 -7.96 -1.06 -12.60
CA LYS A 2 -7.49 0.28 -12.25
C LYS A 2 -6.82 0.29 -10.88
N PHE A 3 -5.69 0.96 -10.75
CA PHE A 3 -4.95 0.97 -9.50
C PHE A 3 -4.59 2.38 -9.02
N LEU A 4 -4.46 2.49 -7.68
CA LEU A 4 -3.95 3.66 -6.97
C LEU A 4 -2.56 3.31 -6.41
N ASP A 5 -1.55 4.12 -6.74
CA ASP A 5 -0.15 3.90 -6.35
C ASP A 5 0.21 4.77 -5.13
N LEU A 6 0.21 4.19 -3.93
CA LEU A 6 0.52 4.86 -2.68
C LEU A 6 1.98 4.68 -2.29
N PHE A 7 2.61 5.72 -1.74
CA PHE A 7 4.07 5.73 -1.49
C PHE A 7 4.86 5.41 -2.74
N SER A 8 4.45 6.03 -3.84
CA SER A 8 4.80 5.61 -5.19
C SER A 8 6.30 5.70 -5.53
N GLY A 9 7.06 6.54 -4.81
CA GLY A 9 8.46 6.78 -5.12
C GLY A 9 8.64 7.22 -6.57
N ILE A 10 9.38 6.45 -7.35
CA ILE A 10 9.56 6.68 -8.79
C ILE A 10 8.68 5.76 -9.67
N GLY A 11 7.77 4.97 -9.07
CA GLY A 11 6.78 4.18 -9.78
C GLY A 11 7.16 2.71 -10.04
N GLY A 12 7.81 2.06 -9.10
CA GLY A 12 8.15 0.63 -9.24
C GLY A 12 6.92 -0.27 -9.36
N PHE A 13 5.90 -0.07 -8.53
CA PHE A 13 4.62 -0.78 -8.65
C PHE A 13 3.91 -0.46 -9.97
N ARG A 14 3.87 0.83 -10.31
CA ARG A 14 3.25 1.27 -11.56
C ARG A 14 3.85 0.59 -12.76
N LEU A 15 5.19 0.58 -12.87
CA LEU A 15 5.87 -0.05 -13.99
C LEU A 15 5.47 -1.52 -14.14
N GLY A 16 5.45 -2.28 -13.02
CA GLY A 16 5.07 -3.68 -13.05
C GLY A 16 3.60 -3.90 -13.40
N LEU A 17 2.70 -3.10 -12.87
CA LEU A 17 1.26 -3.22 -13.13
C LEU A 17 0.89 -2.81 -14.55
N GLU A 18 1.46 -1.72 -15.07
CA GLU A 18 1.21 -1.28 -16.45
C GLU A 18 1.72 -2.27 -17.51
N GLN A 19 2.85 -2.95 -17.26
CA GLN A 19 3.34 -4.03 -18.12
C GLN A 19 2.35 -5.19 -18.27
N HIS A 20 1.44 -5.33 -17.30
CA HIS A 20 0.38 -6.35 -17.31
C HIS A 20 -1.00 -5.79 -17.67
N GLY A 21 -1.04 -4.61 -18.26
CA GLY A 21 -2.27 -4.01 -18.80
C GLY A 21 -3.18 -3.40 -17.72
N HIS A 22 -2.66 -3.07 -16.55
CA HIS A 22 -3.39 -2.31 -15.55
C HIS A 22 -3.21 -0.80 -15.76
N GLU A 23 -4.16 0.01 -15.31
CA GLU A 23 -4.22 1.46 -15.52
C GLU A 23 -4.06 2.19 -14.18
N CYS A 24 -3.11 3.13 -14.08
CA CYS A 24 -2.97 4.01 -12.93
C CYS A 24 -4.06 5.10 -12.98
N VAL A 25 -4.78 5.30 -11.89
CA VAL A 25 -5.79 6.37 -11.77
C VAL A 25 -5.33 7.51 -10.87
N GLY A 26 -4.25 7.28 -10.12
CA GLY A 26 -3.68 8.29 -9.24
C GLY A 26 -2.50 7.74 -8.43
N PHE A 27 -1.74 8.64 -7.85
CA PHE A 27 -0.59 8.32 -7.04
C PHE A 27 -0.45 9.26 -5.84
N CYS A 28 0.27 8.79 -4.81
CA CYS A 28 0.58 9.56 -3.62
C CYS A 28 2.05 9.41 -3.26
N GLU A 29 2.79 10.54 -3.20
CA GLU A 29 4.19 10.58 -2.82
C GLU A 29 4.55 11.90 -2.15
N ILE A 30 5.08 11.85 -0.94
CA ILE A 30 5.39 13.05 -0.16
C ILE A 30 6.68 13.75 -0.64
N ASP A 31 7.66 12.98 -1.12
CA ASP A 31 8.93 13.52 -1.57
C ASP A 31 8.77 14.24 -2.93
N LYS A 32 9.09 15.53 -2.94
CA LYS A 32 8.97 16.39 -4.12
C LYS A 32 9.81 15.87 -5.30
N TYR A 33 11.01 15.40 -5.04
CA TYR A 33 11.93 14.96 -6.09
C TYR A 33 11.53 13.60 -6.65
N ALA A 34 11.03 12.69 -5.79
CA ALA A 34 10.44 11.44 -6.23
C ALA A 34 9.24 11.69 -7.14
N ARG A 35 8.32 12.62 -6.76
CA ARG A 35 7.19 13.01 -7.62
C ARG A 35 7.63 13.58 -8.96
N GLN A 36 8.65 14.44 -8.99
CA GLN A 36 9.18 14.98 -10.24
C GLN A 36 9.72 13.86 -11.15
N SER A 37 10.47 12.91 -10.57
CA SER A 37 10.96 11.74 -11.30
C SER A 37 9.82 10.85 -11.79
N TYR A 38 8.82 10.60 -10.95
CA TYR A 38 7.62 9.84 -11.30
C TYR A 38 6.92 10.43 -12.52
N LYS A 39 6.66 11.74 -12.50
CA LYS A 39 6.00 12.46 -13.61
C LYS A 39 6.86 12.57 -14.86
N ALA A 40 8.17 12.50 -14.74
CA ALA A 40 9.09 12.46 -15.88
C ALA A 40 9.16 11.09 -16.55
N ILE A 41 8.96 10.01 -15.78
CA ILE A 41 9.03 8.62 -16.24
C ILE A 41 7.68 8.16 -16.81
N HIS A 42 6.58 8.56 -16.17
CA HIS A 42 5.24 8.07 -16.46
C HIS A 42 4.35 9.18 -17.03
N ASN A 43 3.42 8.79 -17.90
CA ASN A 43 2.35 9.72 -18.30
C ASN A 43 1.30 9.79 -17.19
N THR A 44 1.19 10.95 -16.55
CA THR A 44 0.28 11.20 -15.42
C THR A 44 -0.85 12.16 -15.78
N GLU A 45 -1.07 12.41 -17.07
CA GLU A 45 -2.11 13.33 -17.53
C GLU A 45 -3.50 12.81 -17.16
N GLY A 46 -4.27 13.62 -16.47
CA GLY A 46 -5.63 13.27 -16.02
C GLY A 46 -5.70 12.39 -14.77
N GLU A 47 -4.57 12.01 -14.17
CA GLU A 47 -4.52 11.23 -12.95
C GLU A 47 -4.64 12.12 -11.70
N LEU A 48 -5.08 11.51 -10.59
CA LEU A 48 -5.11 12.13 -9.28
C LEU A 48 -3.68 12.18 -8.70
N GLU A 49 -3.25 13.34 -8.25
CA GLU A 49 -1.97 13.52 -7.58
C GLU A 49 -2.20 13.92 -6.13
N TYR A 50 -1.76 13.08 -5.20
CA TYR A 50 -1.73 13.36 -3.77
C TYR A 50 -0.28 13.47 -3.28
N HIS A 51 -0.04 14.31 -2.28
CA HIS A 51 1.30 14.50 -1.73
C HIS A 51 1.44 13.77 -0.39
N ASP A 52 0.78 14.26 0.63
CA ASP A 52 0.80 13.68 1.97
C ASP A 52 -0.49 12.88 2.18
N ILE A 53 -0.35 11.57 2.33
CA ILE A 53 -1.48 10.66 2.52
C ILE A 53 -2.31 11.01 3.78
N THR A 54 -1.68 11.59 4.79
CA THR A 54 -2.35 11.98 6.05
C THR A 54 -3.30 13.15 5.88
N THR A 55 -3.14 13.93 4.82
CA THR A 55 -3.99 15.09 4.51
C THR A 55 -5.18 14.75 3.62
N VAL A 56 -5.19 13.58 3.00
CA VAL A 56 -6.31 13.13 2.16
C VAL A 56 -7.48 12.73 3.06
N THR A 57 -8.64 13.32 2.84
CA THR A 57 -9.83 13.07 3.67
C THR A 57 -10.50 11.75 3.35
N ASP A 58 -11.29 11.23 4.30
CA ASP A 58 -12.08 10.02 4.09
C ASP A 58 -13.10 10.19 2.94
N ASP A 59 -13.63 11.39 2.76
CA ASP A 59 -14.56 11.69 1.66
C ASP A 59 -13.86 11.61 0.30
N GLN A 60 -12.64 12.15 0.19
CA GLN A 60 -11.83 12.03 -1.03
C GLN A 60 -11.52 10.56 -1.36
N TRP A 61 -11.20 9.73 -0.35
CA TRP A 61 -11.03 8.30 -0.58
C TRP A 61 -12.35 7.63 -1.00
N ARG A 62 -13.47 8.01 -0.41
CA ARG A 62 -14.79 7.42 -0.72
C ARG A 62 -15.24 7.71 -2.14
N GLU A 63 -14.85 8.83 -2.74
CA GLU A 63 -15.12 9.16 -4.14
C GLU A 63 -14.50 8.15 -5.11
N LEU A 64 -13.45 7.43 -4.68
CA LEU A 64 -12.77 6.42 -5.49
C LEU A 64 -13.41 5.02 -5.39
N LYS A 65 -14.43 4.85 -4.53
CA LYS A 65 -15.12 3.57 -4.38
C LYS A 65 -15.76 3.12 -5.70
N GLY A 66 -15.48 1.88 -6.10
CA GLY A 66 -15.97 1.31 -7.34
C GLY A 66 -15.19 1.74 -8.60
N THR A 67 -14.18 2.61 -8.45
CA THR A 67 -13.28 2.99 -9.56
C THR A 67 -11.88 2.42 -9.43
N VAL A 68 -11.46 2.08 -8.22
CA VAL A 68 -10.15 1.50 -7.91
C VAL A 68 -10.30 0.03 -7.61
N ASP A 69 -9.61 -0.81 -8.38
CA ASP A 69 -9.58 -2.26 -8.19
C ASP A 69 -8.42 -2.70 -7.30
N ILE A 70 -7.30 -1.95 -7.35
CA ILE A 70 -6.08 -2.29 -6.61
C ILE A 70 -5.57 -1.05 -5.88
N ILE A 71 -5.30 -1.16 -4.59
CA ILE A 71 -4.38 -0.24 -3.89
C ILE A 71 -3.01 -0.92 -3.85
N ALA A 72 -2.03 -0.32 -4.52
CA ALA A 72 -0.63 -0.73 -4.48
C ALA A 72 0.18 0.21 -3.58
N GLY A 73 1.15 -0.29 -2.82
CA GLY A 73 1.97 0.59 -2.00
C GLY A 73 3.09 -0.10 -1.24
N GLY A 74 4.28 0.48 -1.32
CA GLY A 74 5.44 0.14 -0.50
C GLY A 74 5.53 1.07 0.69
N PHE A 75 4.88 0.74 1.80
CA PHE A 75 4.87 1.60 2.99
C PHE A 75 6.19 1.50 3.77
N PRO A 76 6.66 2.59 4.41
CA PRO A 76 7.88 2.56 5.20
C PRO A 76 7.71 1.70 6.45
N CYS A 77 8.78 0.96 6.81
CA CYS A 77 8.82 0.20 8.05
C CYS A 77 8.96 1.17 9.23
N GLN A 78 7.86 1.44 9.90
CA GLN A 78 7.83 2.23 11.13
C GLN A 78 7.52 1.31 12.32
N ALA A 79 8.15 1.56 13.46
CA ALA A 79 7.79 0.88 14.69
C ALA A 79 6.35 1.26 15.04
N PHE A 80 5.48 0.26 15.21
CA PHE A 80 4.19 0.48 15.83
C PHE A 80 4.42 0.72 17.32
N SER A 81 4.29 1.95 17.78
CA SER A 81 4.31 2.25 19.22
C SER A 81 3.00 1.74 19.80
N ILE A 82 3.07 0.56 20.42
CA ILE A 82 1.96 0.00 21.17
C ILE A 82 2.02 0.57 22.60
N ALA A 83 1.61 1.81 22.74
CA ALA A 83 1.31 2.40 24.03
C ALA A 83 -0.21 2.56 24.12
N GLY A 84 -0.93 1.49 24.47
CA GLY A 84 -2.37 1.54 24.65
C GLY A 84 -3.04 0.16 24.64
N LYS A 85 -4.04 0.01 25.47
CA LYS A 85 -4.81 -1.23 25.66
C LYS A 85 -5.60 -1.58 24.39
N ARG A 86 -5.63 -2.88 24.05
CA ARG A 86 -6.41 -3.53 23.00
C ARG A 86 -7.85 -3.01 22.94
N GLN A 87 -8.14 -2.08 22.04
CA GLN A 87 -9.51 -1.80 21.59
C GLN A 87 -9.46 -1.46 20.11
N GLY A 88 -9.61 -2.45 19.23
CA GLY A 88 -9.96 -2.35 17.81
C GLY A 88 -9.21 -1.30 16.95
N PHE A 89 -9.60 -1.21 15.73
CA PHE A 89 -9.13 -0.29 14.68
C PHE A 89 -9.24 1.22 15.06
N GLU A 90 -9.95 1.56 16.14
CA GLU A 90 -10.29 2.96 16.50
C GLU A 90 -9.35 3.62 17.49
N ASP A 91 -8.44 2.88 18.19
CA ASP A 91 -7.58 3.47 19.23
C ASP A 91 -6.08 3.40 18.92
N GLU A 92 -5.45 4.58 18.94
CA GLU A 92 -4.01 4.90 19.11
C GLU A 92 -3.00 4.48 18.01
N THR A 93 -3.34 3.62 17.06
CA THR A 93 -2.44 3.29 15.94
C THR A 93 -2.56 4.26 14.76
N ARG A 94 -3.37 5.29 14.89
CA ARG A 94 -3.67 6.30 13.85
C ARG A 94 -2.47 7.12 13.36
N GLY A 95 -1.26 6.83 13.80
CA GLY A 95 -0.05 7.59 13.44
C GLY A 95 0.92 6.86 12.52
N THR A 96 0.68 5.60 12.16
CA THR A 96 1.59 4.90 11.24
C THR A 96 1.07 4.93 9.81
N LEU A 97 2.00 5.04 8.85
CA LEU A 97 1.64 5.16 7.43
C LEU A 97 0.96 3.90 6.88
N PHE A 98 1.19 2.73 7.48
CA PHE A 98 0.42 1.53 7.17
C PHE A 98 -1.09 1.73 7.45
N PHE A 99 -1.45 2.35 8.59
CA PHE A 99 -2.85 2.59 8.92
C PHE A 99 -3.51 3.65 8.03
N GLU A 100 -2.73 4.53 7.41
CA GLU A 100 -3.25 5.41 6.36
C GLU A 100 -3.67 4.62 5.11
N ILE A 101 -2.92 3.56 4.74
CA ILE A 101 -3.38 2.64 3.69
C ILE A 101 -4.68 1.94 4.11
N MET A 102 -4.76 1.46 5.35
CA MET A 102 -5.97 0.80 5.85
C MET A 102 -7.16 1.77 5.91
N ARG A 103 -6.93 3.05 6.23
CA ARG A 103 -7.96 4.09 6.18
C ARG A 103 -8.47 4.31 4.74
N ALA A 104 -7.57 4.41 3.78
CA ALA A 104 -7.94 4.48 2.36
C ALA A 104 -8.70 3.21 1.92
N ALA A 105 -8.20 2.02 2.25
CA ALA A 105 -8.83 0.75 1.93
C ALA A 105 -10.25 0.62 2.53
N LYS A 106 -10.46 1.12 3.74
CA LYS A 106 -11.78 1.13 4.40
C LYS A 106 -12.81 1.95 3.62
N GLN A 107 -12.39 3.07 3.03
CA GLN A 107 -13.28 3.96 2.29
C GLN A 107 -13.50 3.50 0.84
N ILE A 108 -12.43 3.08 0.17
CA ILE A 108 -12.45 2.69 -1.25
C ILE A 108 -13.02 1.28 -1.42
N GLN A 109 -12.68 0.36 -0.51
CA GLN A 109 -13.00 -1.06 -0.58
C GLN A 109 -12.56 -1.73 -1.89
N PRO A 110 -11.28 -1.57 -2.31
CA PRO A 110 -10.82 -2.20 -3.53
C PRO A 110 -10.80 -3.72 -3.38
N PRO A 111 -11.05 -4.50 -4.44
CA PRO A 111 -10.93 -5.95 -4.42
C PRO A 111 -9.56 -6.46 -3.97
N ILE A 112 -8.49 -5.72 -4.28
CA ILE A 112 -7.12 -6.15 -4.05
C ILE A 112 -6.31 -5.07 -3.32
N LEU A 113 -5.54 -5.50 -2.31
CA LEU A 113 -4.43 -4.74 -1.74
C LEU A 113 -3.13 -5.40 -2.18
N PHE A 114 -2.19 -4.63 -2.73
CA PHE A 114 -0.88 -5.13 -3.15
C PHE A 114 0.23 -4.32 -2.46
N LEU A 115 0.73 -4.84 -1.34
CA LEU A 115 1.61 -4.13 -0.43
C LEU A 115 3.03 -4.72 -0.44
N GLU A 116 4.02 -3.87 -0.16
CA GLU A 116 5.44 -4.28 -0.09
C GLU A 116 6.10 -3.69 1.15
N ASN A 117 7.02 -4.45 1.70
CA ASN A 117 7.91 -3.96 2.75
C ASN A 117 9.24 -4.75 2.75
N VAL A 118 10.18 -4.31 3.58
CA VAL A 118 11.44 -5.06 3.80
C VAL A 118 11.15 -6.42 4.43
N LYS A 119 11.94 -7.45 4.08
CA LYS A 119 11.84 -8.80 4.67
C LYS A 119 11.85 -8.79 6.20
N GLY A 120 12.62 -7.87 6.80
CA GLY A 120 12.71 -7.73 8.25
C GLY A 120 11.39 -7.46 8.96
N LEU A 121 10.37 -6.99 8.24
CA LEU A 121 9.03 -6.78 8.77
C LEU A 121 8.44 -8.05 9.41
N LEU A 122 8.71 -9.22 8.82
CA LEU A 122 8.19 -10.50 9.31
C LEU A 122 8.66 -10.84 10.73
N ASN A 123 9.87 -10.40 11.09
CA ASN A 123 10.48 -10.67 12.39
C ASN A 123 10.49 -9.45 13.33
N HIS A 124 10.06 -8.30 12.84
CA HIS A 124 10.04 -7.06 13.61
C HIS A 124 9.21 -7.24 14.89
N ASP A 125 9.77 -6.81 16.02
CA ASP A 125 9.15 -6.98 17.35
C ASP A 125 8.67 -8.44 17.59
N LYS A 126 9.54 -9.41 17.32
CA LYS A 126 9.25 -10.85 17.47
C LYS A 126 8.00 -11.29 16.66
N GLY A 127 7.79 -10.70 15.50
CA GLY A 127 6.64 -10.96 14.62
C GLY A 127 5.34 -10.28 15.04
N ARG A 128 5.35 -9.43 16.07
CA ARG A 128 4.14 -8.74 16.55
C ARG A 128 3.64 -7.74 15.52
N THR A 129 4.54 -6.96 14.93
CA THR A 129 4.21 -5.98 13.90
C THR A 129 3.47 -6.61 12.72
N PHE A 130 3.98 -7.72 12.22
CA PHE A 130 3.36 -8.41 11.08
C PHE A 130 1.98 -8.99 11.44
N ARG A 131 1.80 -9.52 12.66
CA ARG A 131 0.49 -9.97 13.13
C ARG A 131 -0.53 -8.82 13.21
N ILE A 132 -0.11 -7.62 13.62
CA ILE A 132 -1.00 -6.43 13.64
C ILE A 132 -1.42 -6.07 12.22
N ILE A 133 -0.50 -6.14 11.25
CA ILE A 133 -0.82 -5.90 9.83
C ILE A 133 -1.88 -6.88 9.35
N LEU A 134 -1.68 -8.19 9.58
CA LEU A 134 -2.64 -9.21 9.16
C LEU A 134 -4.00 -9.04 9.85
N GLN A 135 -4.01 -8.71 11.16
CA GLN A 135 -5.22 -8.45 11.90
C GLN A 135 -5.98 -7.24 11.35
N ALA A 136 -5.29 -6.14 11.06
CA ALA A 136 -5.91 -4.95 10.49
C ALA A 136 -6.54 -5.21 9.12
N MET A 137 -5.89 -6.03 8.28
CA MET A 137 -6.43 -6.45 6.99
C MET A 137 -7.67 -7.33 7.18
N ASP A 138 -7.62 -8.31 8.10
CA ASP A 138 -8.75 -9.19 8.42
C ASP A 138 -9.96 -8.42 8.93
N GLU A 139 -9.77 -7.44 9.83
CA GLU A 139 -10.82 -6.56 10.35
C GLU A 139 -11.52 -5.75 9.25
N LEU A 140 -10.81 -5.41 8.17
CA LEU A 140 -11.38 -4.76 6.99
C LEU A 140 -11.99 -5.73 5.97
N GLY A 141 -11.94 -7.02 6.25
CA GLY A 141 -12.54 -8.05 5.40
C GLY A 141 -11.59 -8.60 4.32
N TYR A 142 -10.27 -8.41 4.45
CA TYR A 142 -9.31 -8.97 3.51
C TYR A 142 -8.69 -10.27 4.02
N ASP A 143 -8.68 -11.28 3.16
CA ASP A 143 -7.86 -12.47 3.32
C ASP A 143 -6.47 -12.16 2.76
N ALA A 144 -5.42 -12.37 3.56
CA ALA A 144 -4.06 -12.00 3.20
C ALA A 144 -3.17 -13.21 2.92
N GLU A 145 -2.41 -13.12 1.84
CA GLU A 145 -1.30 -14.01 1.54
C GLU A 145 -0.01 -13.20 1.38
N TRP A 146 1.15 -13.81 1.60
CA TRP A 146 2.42 -13.12 1.47
C TRP A 146 3.55 -14.04 1.02
N GLN A 147 4.54 -13.44 0.36
CA GLN A 147 5.74 -14.13 -0.10
C GLN A 147 6.95 -13.20 -0.04
N VAL A 148 8.10 -13.75 0.33
CA VAL A 148 9.38 -13.04 0.18
C VAL A 148 9.94 -13.34 -1.19
N LEU A 149 10.20 -12.29 -1.97
CA LEU A 149 10.82 -12.36 -3.29
C LEU A 149 12.16 -11.60 -3.27
N ASN A 150 13.09 -12.05 -4.09
CA ASN A 150 14.38 -11.40 -4.25
C ASN A 150 14.56 -10.95 -5.70
N SER A 151 14.86 -9.68 -5.92
CA SER A 151 14.99 -9.10 -7.27
C SER A 151 16.04 -9.82 -8.15
N LYS A 152 17.08 -10.42 -7.54
CA LYS A 152 18.10 -11.18 -8.29
C LYS A 152 17.51 -12.39 -9.03
N ASP A 153 16.39 -12.95 -8.54
CA ASP A 153 15.73 -14.12 -9.12
C ASP A 153 14.84 -13.74 -10.31
N PHE A 154 14.72 -12.43 -10.59
CA PHE A 154 13.90 -11.84 -11.67
C PHE A 154 14.73 -11.05 -12.69
N GLY A 155 16.01 -11.40 -12.85
CA GLY A 155 16.87 -10.81 -13.88
C GLY A 155 17.49 -9.45 -13.50
N VAL A 156 17.35 -9.01 -12.27
CA VAL A 156 17.97 -7.77 -11.76
C VAL A 156 19.23 -8.12 -10.96
N PRO A 157 20.42 -7.58 -11.27
CA PRO A 157 21.66 -7.90 -10.57
C PRO A 157 21.75 -7.17 -9.21
N GLN A 158 20.70 -7.31 -8.39
CA GLN A 158 20.61 -6.73 -7.07
C GLN A 158 20.03 -7.73 -6.09
N ASN A 159 20.74 -7.98 -4.98
CA ASN A 159 20.22 -8.77 -3.87
C ASN A 159 19.28 -7.89 -3.02
N ARG A 160 17.97 -7.92 -3.33
CA ARG A 160 16.95 -7.12 -2.66
C ARG A 160 15.75 -8.00 -2.30
N GLU A 161 15.72 -8.46 -1.05
CA GLU A 161 14.61 -9.24 -0.53
C GLU A 161 13.50 -8.31 -0.02
N ARG A 162 12.27 -8.58 -0.46
CA ARG A 162 11.07 -7.86 -0.03
C ARG A 162 9.95 -8.84 0.26
N VAL A 163 9.16 -8.55 1.28
CA VAL A 163 7.88 -9.24 1.49
C VAL A 163 6.81 -8.50 0.70
N PHE A 164 6.11 -9.25 -0.14
CA PHE A 164 4.91 -8.79 -0.82
C PHE A 164 3.70 -9.39 -0.09
N ILE A 165 2.68 -8.57 0.15
CA ILE A 165 1.47 -8.96 0.85
C ILE A 165 0.31 -8.64 -0.09
N ILE A 166 -0.51 -9.65 -0.39
CA ILE A 166 -1.70 -9.48 -1.22
C ILE A 166 -2.93 -9.73 -0.33
N GLY A 167 -3.81 -8.75 -0.29
CA GLY A 167 -5.11 -8.85 0.37
C GLY A 167 -6.22 -9.00 -0.66
N HIS A 168 -7.09 -9.98 -0.46
CA HIS A 168 -8.27 -10.22 -1.27
C HIS A 168 -9.51 -9.87 -0.45
N LEU A 169 -10.32 -8.93 -0.92
CA LEU A 169 -11.56 -8.54 -0.24
C LEU A 169 -12.57 -9.67 -0.31
N ARG A 170 -13.02 -10.16 0.84
CA ARG A 170 -14.05 -11.21 0.93
C ARG A 170 -15.35 -10.76 0.30
N GLY A 171 -15.91 -11.58 -0.59
CA GLY A 171 -17.17 -11.29 -1.28
C GLY A 171 -17.06 -10.32 -2.47
N ALA A 172 -15.87 -9.88 -2.84
CA ALA A 172 -15.61 -9.19 -4.10
C ALA A 172 -15.29 -10.24 -5.18
N GLY A 173 -16.29 -10.94 -5.66
CA GLY A 173 -16.19 -11.96 -6.70
C GLY A 173 -17.21 -11.69 -7.80
#